data_386a915b3ababce5161a845d9d1c1352
#
_entry.id   386a915b3ababce5161a845d9d1c1352
#
_cell.length_a   1.000
_cell.length_b   1.000
_cell.length_c   1.000
_cell.angle_alpha   90.00
_cell.angle_beta   90.00
_cell.angle_gamma   90.00
#
_symmetry.space_group_name_H-M   'P 1'
#
loop_
_entity.id
_entity.type
_entity.pdbx_description
1 polymer ?
#
loop_
_entity_poly.entity_id
_entity_poly.type
_entity_poly.pdbx_seq_one_letter_code
_entity_poly.pdbx_strand_id
1 'polypeptide(L)'
;FTCGFHIAFLVTHLPTEVQLCDLSPSVSGNALAIIGLFNIAGSLLIGWMATRWRMRVLLAGLYASRAIAIGLYLLAPKTPETLYLFAAVIGLTWLATVPPTAGLVAKLFGVKHLATLFGLTLLSHQIGGFLGAWLGGIAMESTGSYQWMWYADMALALIAAAVSLPVREAPPRLVSAAA
;
A
#
# COMPACT_ATOMS: atom_id res chain seq x y z
N PHE A 1 -9.08 2.14 -3.13
CA PHE A 1 -9.12 1.01 -4.07
C PHE A 1 -7.75 0.34 -4.21
N THR A 2 -6.74 1.05 -4.73
CA THR A 2 -5.39 0.53 -5.01
C THR A 2 -4.75 -0.17 -3.80
N CYS A 3 -4.89 0.41 -2.61
CA CYS A 3 -4.35 -0.19 -1.40
C CYS A 3 -4.98 -1.57 -1.12
N GLY A 4 -6.30 -1.70 -1.24
CA GLY A 4 -7.00 -2.97 -1.05
C GLY A 4 -6.59 -4.01 -2.08
N PHE A 5 -6.51 -3.62 -3.35
CA PHE A 5 -6.07 -4.49 -4.44
C PHE A 5 -4.68 -5.08 -4.15
N HIS A 6 -3.72 -4.21 -3.87
CA HIS A 6 -2.34 -4.59 -3.56
C HIS A 6 -2.25 -5.54 -2.36
N ILE A 7 -2.91 -5.17 -1.25
CA ILE A 7 -2.88 -5.93 0.00
C ILE A 7 -3.43 -7.33 -0.19
N ALA A 8 -4.64 -7.44 -0.76
CA ALA A 8 -5.30 -8.71 -0.91
C ALA A 8 -4.58 -9.61 -1.92
N PHE A 9 -4.11 -9.04 -3.04
CA PHE A 9 -3.28 -9.78 -3.99
C PHE A 9 -2.04 -10.34 -3.28
N LEU A 10 -1.28 -9.50 -2.61
CA LEU A 10 -0.03 -9.90 -1.98
C LEU A 10 -0.26 -10.96 -0.89
N VAL A 11 -1.15 -10.70 0.07
CA VAL A 11 -1.35 -11.62 1.21
C VAL A 11 -1.90 -12.97 0.76
N THR A 12 -2.80 -12.97 -0.21
CA THR A 12 -3.44 -14.20 -0.69
C THR A 12 -2.48 -15.05 -1.52
N HIS A 13 -1.67 -14.41 -2.37
CA HIS A 13 -0.89 -15.12 -3.39
C HIS A 13 0.62 -15.20 -3.11
N LEU A 14 1.13 -14.50 -2.08
CA LEU A 14 2.55 -14.55 -1.71
C LEU A 14 3.06 -15.97 -1.43
N PRO A 15 2.32 -16.86 -0.73
CA PRO A 15 2.79 -18.22 -0.53
C PRO A 15 3.01 -18.99 -1.85
N THR A 16 2.09 -18.83 -2.81
CA THR A 16 2.22 -19.45 -4.13
C THR A 16 3.34 -18.83 -4.94
N GLU A 17 3.49 -17.50 -4.92
CA GLU A 17 4.62 -16.79 -5.57
C GLU A 17 5.97 -17.30 -5.06
N VAL A 18 6.10 -17.50 -3.74
CA VAL A 18 7.32 -18.04 -3.11
C VAL A 18 7.60 -19.47 -3.61
N GLN A 19 6.57 -20.31 -3.72
CA GLN A 19 6.70 -21.67 -4.25
C GLN A 19 7.10 -21.68 -5.73
N LEU A 20 6.57 -20.79 -6.55
CA LEU A 20 6.94 -20.64 -7.96
C LEU A 20 8.41 -20.22 -8.14
N CYS A 21 9.01 -19.63 -7.10
CA CYS A 21 10.42 -19.27 -7.09
C CYS A 21 11.31 -20.37 -6.48
N ASP A 22 10.81 -21.59 -6.27
CA ASP A 22 11.49 -22.72 -5.62
C ASP A 22 12.03 -22.39 -4.20
N LEU A 23 11.37 -21.47 -3.50
CA LEU A 23 11.74 -21.07 -2.15
C LEU A 23 10.93 -21.85 -1.09
N SER A 24 11.52 -22.02 0.10
CA SER A 24 10.85 -22.69 1.23
C SER A 24 9.57 -21.97 1.66
N PRO A 25 8.49 -22.69 2.02
CA PRO A 25 7.26 -22.11 2.55
C PRO A 25 7.46 -21.19 3.76
N SER A 26 8.51 -21.41 4.57
CA SER A 26 8.87 -20.55 5.69
C SER A 26 9.22 -19.13 5.27
N VAL A 27 9.70 -18.95 4.03
CA VAL A 27 10.05 -17.63 3.49
C VAL A 27 8.80 -16.75 3.36
N SER A 28 7.67 -17.30 2.92
CA SER A 28 6.40 -16.55 2.85
C SER A 28 5.89 -16.15 4.24
N GLY A 29 5.95 -17.05 5.22
CA GLY A 29 5.57 -16.77 6.60
C GLY A 29 6.44 -15.65 7.23
N ASN A 30 7.75 -15.74 7.04
CA ASN A 30 8.68 -14.71 7.51
C ASN A 30 8.46 -13.36 6.79
N ALA A 31 8.21 -13.37 5.49
CA ALA A 31 7.90 -12.16 4.73
C ALA A 31 6.62 -11.48 5.24
N LEU A 32 5.55 -12.24 5.50
CA LEU A 32 4.32 -11.71 6.08
C LEU A 32 4.54 -11.14 7.49
N ALA A 33 5.37 -11.79 8.31
CA ALA A 33 5.74 -11.28 9.63
C ALA A 33 6.53 -9.97 9.54
N ILE A 34 7.48 -9.88 8.60
CA ILE A 34 8.24 -8.66 8.31
C ILE A 34 7.29 -7.54 7.86
N ILE A 35 6.36 -7.81 6.94
CA ILE A 35 5.34 -6.84 6.54
C ILE A 35 4.59 -6.30 7.77
N GLY A 36 4.11 -7.17 8.65
CA GLY A 36 3.40 -6.79 9.87
C GLY A 36 4.22 -5.90 10.80
N LEU A 37 5.48 -6.27 11.05
CA LEU A 37 6.38 -5.52 11.92
C LEU A 37 6.69 -4.11 11.35
N PHE A 38 7.08 -4.04 10.09
CA PHE A 38 7.39 -2.76 9.44
C PHE A 38 6.16 -1.88 9.25
N ASN A 39 4.97 -2.47 9.17
CA ASN A 39 3.71 -1.74 9.08
C ASN A 39 3.41 -0.92 10.35
N ILE A 40 3.79 -1.42 11.52
CA ILE A 40 3.68 -0.66 12.78
C ILE A 40 4.56 0.59 12.68
N ALA A 41 5.83 0.41 12.32
CA ALA A 41 6.78 1.51 12.18
C ALA A 41 6.33 2.54 11.13
N GLY A 42 5.90 2.06 9.95
CA GLY A 42 5.46 2.90 8.84
C GLY A 42 4.23 3.74 9.17
N SER A 43 3.20 3.14 9.80
CA SER A 43 1.98 3.85 10.16
C SER A 43 2.22 4.94 11.22
N LEU A 44 3.07 4.67 12.22
CA LEU A 44 3.46 5.65 13.22
C LEU A 44 4.27 6.79 12.62
N LEU A 45 5.26 6.47 11.77
CA LEU A 45 6.10 7.47 11.10
C LEU A 45 5.26 8.39 10.22
N ILE A 46 4.42 7.84 9.37
CA ILE A 46 3.58 8.65 8.47
C ILE A 46 2.48 9.39 9.24
N GLY A 47 1.94 8.82 10.30
CA GLY A 47 1.05 9.53 11.20
C GLY A 47 1.69 10.79 11.78
N TRP A 48 2.94 10.68 12.24
CA TRP A 48 3.73 11.83 12.70
C TRP A 48 4.04 12.81 11.56
N MET A 49 4.46 12.34 10.39
CA MET A 49 4.73 13.20 9.24
C MET A 49 3.49 13.95 8.76
N ALA A 50 2.29 13.36 8.85
CA ALA A 50 1.02 13.98 8.46
C ALA A 50 0.66 15.22 9.31
N THR A 51 1.27 15.39 10.49
CA THR A 51 1.11 16.61 11.29
C THR A 51 1.93 17.79 10.77
N ARG A 52 2.96 17.54 9.94
CA ARG A 52 3.92 18.53 9.48
C ARG A 52 3.92 18.75 7.98
N TRP A 53 3.58 17.72 7.23
CA TRP A 53 3.64 17.70 5.77
C TRP A 53 2.25 17.64 5.16
N ARG A 54 2.13 18.01 3.90
CA ARG A 54 0.86 17.93 3.16
C ARG A 54 0.51 16.47 2.92
N MET A 55 -0.68 16.06 3.32
CA MET A 55 -1.14 14.66 3.25
C MET A 55 -1.19 14.14 1.81
N ARG A 56 -1.54 14.99 0.84
CA ARG A 56 -1.52 14.66 -0.59
C ARG A 56 -0.13 14.24 -1.08
N VAL A 57 0.93 14.91 -0.58
CA VAL A 57 2.32 14.61 -0.96
C VAL A 57 2.76 13.29 -0.32
N LEU A 58 2.38 13.07 0.94
CA LEU A 58 2.64 11.80 1.62
C LEU A 58 1.96 10.63 0.90
N LEU A 59 0.70 10.77 0.51
CA LEU A 59 -0.03 9.74 -0.24
C LEU A 59 0.64 9.47 -1.60
N ALA A 60 0.96 10.52 -2.35
CA ALA A 60 1.65 10.36 -3.63
C ALA A 60 3.00 9.66 -3.47
N GLY A 61 3.78 10.04 -2.46
CA GLY A 61 5.08 9.43 -2.15
C GLY A 61 4.95 7.95 -1.75
N LEU A 62 3.96 7.61 -0.93
CA LEU A 62 3.70 6.24 -0.51
C LEU A 62 3.31 5.34 -1.70
N TYR A 63 2.43 5.81 -2.58
CA TYR A 63 2.06 5.04 -3.77
C TYR A 63 3.20 4.96 -4.79
N ALA A 64 3.95 6.04 -4.99
CA ALA A 64 5.13 6.01 -5.86
C ALA A 64 6.21 5.05 -5.33
N SER A 65 6.48 5.03 -4.03
CA SER A 65 7.43 4.10 -3.44
C SER A 65 7.01 2.64 -3.60
N ARG A 66 5.70 2.33 -3.54
CA ARG A 66 5.18 0.99 -3.85
C ARG A 66 5.44 0.60 -5.31
N ALA A 67 5.13 1.49 -6.25
CA ALA A 67 5.39 1.21 -7.67
C ALA A 67 6.87 0.93 -7.92
N ILE A 68 7.75 1.71 -7.29
CA ILE A 68 9.21 1.50 -7.37
C ILE A 68 9.60 0.16 -6.75
N ALA A 69 9.07 -0.15 -5.56
CA ALA A 69 9.37 -1.42 -4.88
C ALA A 69 8.94 -2.63 -5.71
N ILE A 70 7.74 -2.60 -6.32
CA ILE A 70 7.27 -3.65 -7.22
C ILE A 70 8.18 -3.77 -8.44
N GLY A 71 8.52 -2.64 -9.08
CA GLY A 71 9.42 -2.63 -10.24
C GLY A 71 10.80 -3.23 -9.91
N LEU A 72 11.38 -2.85 -8.77
CA LEU A 72 12.65 -3.41 -8.31
C LEU A 72 12.54 -4.91 -7.99
N TYR A 73 11.44 -5.32 -7.35
CA TYR A 73 11.17 -6.74 -7.08
C TYR A 73 11.08 -7.56 -8.37
N LEU A 74 10.43 -7.04 -9.41
CA LEU A 74 10.32 -7.73 -10.70
C LEU A 74 11.66 -7.89 -11.42
N LEU A 75 12.56 -6.93 -11.26
CA LEU A 75 13.89 -6.93 -11.90
C LEU A 75 14.94 -7.70 -11.09
N ALA A 76 14.74 -7.85 -9.79
CA ALA A 76 15.72 -8.48 -8.90
C ALA A 76 15.67 -10.02 -8.97
N PRO A 77 16.76 -10.72 -8.66
CA PRO A 77 16.77 -12.17 -8.51
C PRO A 77 15.83 -12.59 -7.38
N LYS A 78 15.10 -13.69 -7.57
CA LYS A 78 14.10 -14.21 -6.62
C LYS A 78 14.80 -15.00 -5.50
N THR A 79 15.40 -14.27 -4.56
CA THR A 79 16.05 -14.84 -3.37
C THR A 79 15.26 -14.49 -2.10
N PRO A 80 15.44 -15.22 -1.00
CA PRO A 80 14.80 -14.88 0.28
C PRO A 80 15.10 -13.46 0.74
N GLU A 81 16.34 -12.98 0.54
CA GLU A 81 16.78 -11.63 0.93
C GLU A 81 16.05 -10.56 0.14
N THR A 82 15.91 -10.75 -1.16
CA THR A 82 15.14 -9.83 -2.03
C THR A 82 13.69 -9.77 -1.57
N LEU A 83 13.09 -10.91 -1.25
CA LEU A 83 11.71 -10.98 -0.80
C LEU A 83 11.54 -10.32 0.59
N TYR A 84 12.48 -10.50 1.51
CA TYR A 84 12.44 -9.87 2.83
C TYR A 84 12.62 -8.35 2.73
N LEU A 85 13.53 -7.88 1.87
CA LEU A 85 13.68 -6.45 1.63
C LEU A 85 12.41 -5.84 1.01
N PHE A 86 11.83 -6.50 0.03
CA PHE A 86 10.55 -6.13 -0.57
C PHE A 86 9.45 -6.08 0.50
N ALA A 87 9.34 -7.12 1.32
CA ALA A 87 8.38 -7.21 2.42
C ALA A 87 8.52 -6.05 3.43
N ALA A 88 9.76 -5.67 3.78
CA ALA A 88 10.03 -4.55 4.67
C ALA A 88 9.56 -3.21 4.06
N VAL A 89 9.89 -2.95 2.79
CA VAL A 89 9.47 -1.72 2.08
C VAL A 89 7.95 -1.67 1.93
N ILE A 90 7.32 -2.76 1.55
CA ILE A 90 5.85 -2.83 1.43
C ILE A 90 5.22 -2.64 2.82
N GLY A 91 5.75 -3.30 3.85
CA GLY A 91 5.27 -3.13 5.22
C GLY A 91 5.28 -1.67 5.67
N LEU A 92 6.38 -0.95 5.46
CA LEU A 92 6.49 0.48 5.80
C LEU A 92 5.44 1.35 5.12
N THR A 93 4.96 0.97 3.95
CA THR A 93 4.02 1.78 3.16
C THR A 93 2.58 1.29 3.22
N TRP A 94 2.32 0.13 3.80
CA TRP A 94 1.03 -0.57 3.76
C TRP A 94 -0.10 0.25 4.40
N LEU A 95 -0.27 0.21 5.73
CA LEU A 95 -1.28 1.01 6.43
C LEU A 95 -0.86 2.47 6.63
N ALA A 96 0.34 2.82 6.26
CA ALA A 96 0.83 4.19 6.29
C ALA A 96 -0.01 5.17 5.44
N THR A 97 -0.82 4.67 4.50
CA THR A 97 -1.78 5.47 3.73
C THR A 97 -3.04 5.86 4.54
N VAL A 98 -3.34 5.15 5.63
CA VAL A 98 -4.56 5.36 6.42
C VAL A 98 -4.59 6.73 7.13
N PRO A 99 -3.55 7.12 7.92
CA PRO A 99 -3.56 8.42 8.59
C PRO A 99 -3.72 9.62 7.64
N PRO A 100 -2.96 9.74 6.54
CA PRO A 100 -3.12 10.87 5.62
C PRO A 100 -4.45 10.83 4.86
N THR A 101 -5.02 9.65 4.57
CA THR A 101 -6.35 9.55 3.94
C THR A 101 -7.44 10.06 4.87
N ALA A 102 -7.48 9.57 6.12
CA ALA A 102 -8.45 10.02 7.10
C ALA A 102 -8.32 11.51 7.40
N GLY A 103 -7.08 11.97 7.57
CA GLY A 103 -6.79 13.39 7.80
C GLY A 103 -7.19 14.28 6.62
N LEU A 104 -7.01 13.83 5.38
CA LEU A 104 -7.42 14.56 4.18
C LEU A 104 -8.95 14.67 4.11
N VAL A 105 -9.67 13.57 4.38
CA VAL A 105 -11.14 13.57 4.45
C VAL A 105 -11.61 14.55 5.52
N ALA A 106 -11.02 14.52 6.72
CA ALA A 106 -11.39 15.45 7.80
C ALA A 106 -11.13 16.91 7.42
N LYS A 107 -10.02 17.22 6.74
CA LYS A 107 -9.67 18.58 6.30
C LYS A 107 -10.59 19.11 5.20
N LEU A 108 -10.97 18.26 4.25
CA LEU A 108 -11.75 18.69 3.08
C LEU A 108 -13.25 18.78 3.39
N PHE A 109 -13.78 17.88 4.21
CA PHE A 109 -15.22 17.74 4.42
C PHE A 109 -15.66 17.98 5.87
N GLY A 110 -14.72 18.20 6.76
CA GLY A 110 -14.98 18.39 8.19
C GLY A 110 -15.16 17.09 8.96
N VAL A 111 -14.92 17.16 10.27
CA VAL A 111 -14.96 16.00 11.19
C VAL A 111 -16.36 15.40 11.27
N LYS A 112 -17.42 16.21 11.07
CA LYS A 112 -18.81 15.77 11.10
C LYS A 112 -19.11 14.65 10.09
N HIS A 113 -18.45 14.69 8.92
CA HIS A 113 -18.68 13.73 7.85
C HIS A 113 -17.58 12.66 7.76
N LEU A 114 -16.61 12.68 8.67
CA LEU A 114 -15.43 11.81 8.61
C LEU A 114 -15.81 10.33 8.58
N ALA A 115 -16.68 9.89 9.49
CA ALA A 115 -17.05 8.46 9.58
C ALA A 115 -17.68 7.93 8.30
N THR A 116 -18.65 8.67 7.73
CA THR A 116 -19.34 8.25 6.50
C THR A 116 -18.42 8.25 5.29
N LEU A 117 -17.67 9.34 5.07
CA LEU A 117 -16.80 9.46 3.90
C LEU A 117 -15.58 8.55 3.99
N PHE A 118 -15.01 8.36 5.17
CA PHE A 118 -13.95 7.40 5.36
C PHE A 118 -14.47 5.96 5.20
N GLY A 119 -15.71 5.68 5.66
CA GLY A 119 -16.39 4.40 5.37
C GLY A 119 -16.53 4.12 3.87
N LEU A 120 -16.86 5.13 3.05
CA LEU A 120 -16.89 5.00 1.59
C LEU A 120 -15.48 4.73 1.00
N THR A 121 -14.43 5.32 1.55
CA THR A 121 -13.06 4.99 1.12
C THR A 121 -12.70 3.55 1.47
N LEU A 122 -13.15 3.05 2.63
CA LEU A 122 -12.97 1.66 3.03
C LEU A 122 -13.79 0.70 2.15
N LEU A 123 -15.01 1.07 1.75
CA LEU A 123 -15.79 0.28 0.79
C LEU A 123 -15.03 0.14 -0.54
N SER A 124 -14.49 1.24 -1.07
CA SER A 124 -13.64 1.21 -2.26
C SER A 124 -12.39 0.33 -2.07
N HIS A 125 -11.78 0.37 -0.87
CA HIS A 125 -10.67 -0.51 -0.49
C HIS A 125 -11.08 -1.99 -0.55
N GLN A 126 -12.26 -2.35 -0.01
CA GLN A 126 -12.75 -3.74 -0.03
C GLN A 126 -13.06 -4.24 -1.44
N ILE A 127 -13.61 -3.38 -2.31
CA ILE A 127 -13.79 -3.72 -3.73
C ILE A 127 -12.45 -3.99 -4.39
N GLY A 128 -11.45 -3.16 -4.12
CA GLY A 128 -10.07 -3.41 -4.57
C GLY A 128 -9.53 -4.74 -4.04
N GLY A 129 -9.74 -5.02 -2.76
CA GLY A 129 -9.31 -6.25 -2.12
C GLY A 129 -9.95 -7.50 -2.76
N PHE A 130 -11.24 -7.46 -2.99
CA PHE A 130 -11.94 -8.53 -3.71
C PHE A 130 -11.30 -8.78 -5.09
N LEU A 131 -11.12 -7.73 -5.88
CA LEU A 131 -10.54 -7.86 -7.22
C LEU A 131 -9.08 -8.33 -7.18
N GLY A 132 -8.27 -7.85 -6.23
CA GLY A 132 -6.88 -8.27 -6.08
C GLY A 132 -6.74 -9.77 -5.79
N ALA A 133 -7.54 -10.28 -4.86
CA ALA A 133 -7.55 -11.71 -4.52
C ALA A 133 -8.12 -12.56 -5.67
N TRP A 134 -9.25 -12.16 -6.24
CA TRP A 134 -9.93 -12.91 -7.28
C TRP A 134 -9.15 -12.95 -8.59
N LEU A 135 -8.70 -11.80 -9.08
CA LEU A 135 -7.92 -11.73 -10.32
C LEU A 135 -6.55 -12.42 -10.18
N GLY A 136 -5.96 -12.41 -8.99
CA GLY A 136 -4.76 -13.20 -8.72
C GLY A 136 -4.99 -14.70 -8.89
N GLY A 137 -6.15 -15.23 -8.45
CA GLY A 137 -6.54 -16.62 -8.70
C GLY A 137 -6.69 -16.92 -10.20
N ILE A 138 -7.41 -16.04 -10.93
CA ILE A 138 -7.57 -16.16 -12.38
C ILE A 138 -6.21 -16.10 -13.10
N ALA A 139 -5.31 -15.23 -12.67
CA ALA A 139 -3.96 -15.12 -13.24
C ALA A 139 -3.23 -16.46 -13.16
N MET A 140 -3.24 -17.05 -11.98
CA MET A 140 -2.56 -18.32 -11.73
C MET A 140 -3.16 -19.45 -12.54
N GLU A 141 -4.50 -19.55 -12.59
CA GLU A 141 -5.22 -20.57 -13.33
C GLU A 141 -5.01 -20.46 -14.85
N SER A 142 -5.03 -19.23 -15.39
CA SER A 142 -4.98 -19.01 -16.84
C SER A 142 -3.56 -18.97 -17.42
N THR A 143 -2.57 -18.47 -16.68
CA THR A 143 -1.22 -18.24 -17.19
C THR A 143 -0.12 -18.97 -16.41
N GLY A 144 -0.44 -19.56 -15.27
CA GLY A 144 0.55 -20.17 -14.37
C GLY A 144 1.52 -19.16 -13.73
N SER A 145 1.21 -17.85 -13.78
CA SER A 145 2.09 -16.77 -13.35
C SER A 145 1.31 -15.57 -12.83
N TYR A 146 1.91 -14.81 -11.91
CA TYR A 146 1.37 -13.55 -11.42
C TYR A 146 1.92 -12.31 -12.15
N GLN A 147 2.68 -12.48 -13.23
CA GLN A 147 3.42 -11.37 -13.84
C GLN A 147 2.54 -10.20 -14.27
N TRP A 148 1.41 -10.47 -14.93
CA TRP A 148 0.49 -9.39 -15.34
C TRP A 148 -0.20 -8.72 -14.14
N MET A 149 -0.41 -9.45 -13.03
CA MET A 149 -0.94 -8.89 -11.79
C MET A 149 0.02 -7.90 -11.16
N TRP A 150 1.33 -8.20 -11.16
CA TRP A 150 2.35 -7.28 -10.70
C TRP A 150 2.39 -5.99 -11.53
N TYR A 151 2.27 -6.10 -12.86
CA TYR A 151 2.19 -4.93 -13.73
C TYR A 151 0.92 -4.11 -13.49
N ALA A 152 -0.22 -4.76 -13.31
CA ALA A 152 -1.48 -4.10 -12.99
C ALA A 152 -1.40 -3.36 -11.65
N ASP A 153 -0.81 -3.98 -10.64
CA ASP A 153 -0.64 -3.40 -9.31
C ASP A 153 0.32 -2.20 -9.34
N MET A 154 1.43 -2.30 -10.06
CA MET A 154 2.36 -1.20 -10.29
C MET A 154 1.68 -0.03 -11.02
N ALA A 155 0.90 -0.30 -12.05
CA ALA A 155 0.15 0.72 -12.79
C ALA A 155 -0.89 1.42 -11.89
N LEU A 156 -1.65 0.66 -11.10
CA LEU A 156 -2.58 1.20 -10.12
C LEU A 156 -1.89 2.08 -9.08
N ALA A 157 -0.71 1.69 -8.61
CA ALA A 157 0.07 2.48 -7.67
C ALA A 157 0.55 3.81 -8.29
N LEU A 158 1.01 3.79 -9.56
CA LEU A 158 1.38 5.01 -10.29
C LEU A 158 0.18 5.94 -10.51
N ILE A 159 -0.96 5.38 -10.90
CA ILE A 159 -2.20 6.15 -11.06
C ILE A 159 -2.61 6.78 -9.72
N ALA A 160 -2.58 6.01 -8.63
CA ALA A 160 -2.91 6.51 -7.30
C ALA A 160 -1.96 7.64 -6.86
N ALA A 161 -0.66 7.51 -7.13
CA ALA A 161 0.31 8.58 -6.87
C ALA A 161 -0.03 9.85 -7.67
N ALA A 162 -0.30 9.71 -8.97
CA ALA A 162 -0.62 10.83 -9.85
C ALA A 162 -1.92 11.54 -9.45
N VAL A 163 -2.98 10.78 -9.13
CA VAL A 163 -4.28 11.33 -8.73
C VAL A 163 -4.24 12.00 -7.35
N SER A 164 -3.30 11.61 -6.49
CA SER A 164 -3.14 12.22 -5.15
C SER A 164 -2.57 13.65 -5.23
N LEU A 165 -1.75 13.98 -6.22
CA LEU A 165 -1.06 15.28 -6.33
C LEU A 165 -2.00 16.49 -6.58
N PRO A 166 -3.01 16.43 -7.46
CA PRO A 166 -3.88 17.58 -7.75
C PRO A 166 -4.87 17.91 -6.62
N VAL A 167 -4.99 17.07 -5.58
CA VAL A 167 -5.89 17.33 -4.45
C VAL A 167 -5.53 18.66 -3.78
N ARG A 168 -6.48 19.59 -3.73
CA ARG A 168 -6.29 20.91 -3.12
C ARG A 168 -6.39 20.80 -1.61
N GLU A 169 -5.27 20.85 -0.93
CA GLU A 169 -5.14 20.79 0.51
C GLU A 169 -4.55 22.10 1.05
N ALA A 170 -5.22 22.70 2.07
CA ALA A 170 -4.64 23.83 2.80
C ALA A 170 -3.32 23.40 3.48
N PRO A 171 -2.32 24.30 3.57
CA PRO A 171 -1.05 24.00 4.25
C PRO A 171 -1.30 23.58 5.70
N PRO A 172 -0.47 22.70 6.27
CA PRO A 172 -0.55 22.37 7.69
C PRO A 172 -0.42 23.64 8.53
N ARG A 173 -1.34 23.85 9.45
CA ARG A 173 -1.17 24.88 10.49
C ARG A 173 -0.14 24.31 11.47
N LEU A 174 1.06 24.90 11.51
CA LEU A 174 1.98 24.67 12.62
C LEU A 174 1.24 25.11 13.88
N VAL A 175 0.90 24.17 14.75
CA VAL A 175 0.44 24.51 16.09
C VAL A 175 1.63 25.20 16.74
N SER A 176 1.53 26.54 16.86
CA SER A 176 2.46 27.30 17.71
C SER A 176 2.32 26.67 19.09
N ALA A 177 3.40 26.11 19.60
CA ALA A 177 3.53 25.78 21.00
C ALA A 177 3.48 27.10 21.77
N ALA A 178 2.27 27.55 22.05
CA ALA A 178 2.06 28.59 23.06
C ALA A 178 2.25 27.90 24.41
N ALA A 179 3.27 28.35 25.09
CA ALA A 179 3.74 27.98 26.40
C ALA A 179 2.63 27.92 27.45
#